data_a37e147c6887be1084c0bc8b1d1900ca
#
_entry.id   a37e147c6887be1084c0bc8b1d1900ca
#
_cell.length_a   1.000
_cell.length_b   1.000
_cell.length_c   1.000
_cell.angle_alpha   90.00
_cell.angle_beta   90.00
_cell.angle_gamma   90.00
#
_symmetry.space_group_name_H-M   'P 1'
#
loop_
_entity.id
_entity.type
_entity.pdbx_description
1 polymer ?
#
loop_
_entity_poly.entity_id
_entity_poly.type
_entity_poly.pdbx_seq_one_letter_code
_entity_poly.pdbx_strand_id
1 'polypeptide(L)'
;MPDLTRADRRRCRPPLPLAVLSLALLHALGAAAQGVDDAPLTLKRTPQLEETVPKPLRGSQSSFITGDNITGRPDLETVVTGNAQLRRGDTVVNADRLEYDQPTDTARATGHVRVNQAGNVYEGPDLELKVETFEGFFNNVRYRFLATGGHGDAKRIDFVDASRSVARQATYTTCRREDFPGWMPAWMLSTTQLSTDTEENVGVAKNAQLSFMGLSTPPFPSVSFPLNNTRKSGFLPPTLGIDNTNGIEITQPYYWNIAPNRDAT
;
A
#
# COMPACT_ATOMS: atom_id res chain seq x y z
N MET A 1 -28.77 13.40 -12.32
CA MET A 1 -28.18 12.28 -11.58
C MET A 1 -27.51 11.37 -12.59
N PRO A 2 -26.20 11.41 -12.76
CA PRO A 2 -25.48 10.43 -13.57
C PRO A 2 -24.85 9.37 -12.68
N ASP A 3 -24.97 8.20 -13.19
CA ASP A 3 -24.59 6.87 -12.71
C ASP A 3 -23.09 6.76 -12.35
N LEU A 4 -22.76 6.48 -11.06
CA LEU A 4 -21.41 6.30 -10.54
C LEU A 4 -21.08 4.80 -10.38
N THR A 5 -21.16 4.04 -11.46
CA THR A 5 -20.72 2.64 -11.46
C THR A 5 -19.75 2.34 -12.60
N ARG A 6 -18.51 2.82 -12.47
CA ARG A 6 -17.41 2.20 -13.21
C ARG A 6 -16.09 2.43 -12.49
N ALA A 7 -15.77 1.56 -11.53
CA ALA A 7 -14.43 1.45 -10.99
C ALA A 7 -13.48 1.05 -12.12
N ASP A 8 -12.73 2.02 -12.59
CA ASP A 8 -11.73 1.92 -13.64
C ASP A 8 -10.62 0.94 -13.21
N ARG A 9 -10.62 -0.23 -13.81
CA ARG A 9 -9.53 -1.21 -13.68
C ARG A 9 -8.34 -0.70 -14.49
N ARG A 10 -7.53 0.14 -13.91
CA ARG A 10 -6.25 0.54 -14.50
C ARG A 10 -5.31 -0.66 -14.50
N ARG A 11 -5.36 -1.45 -15.56
CA ARG A 11 -4.30 -2.41 -15.87
C ARG A 11 -3.12 -1.61 -16.38
N CYS A 12 -1.94 -1.84 -15.85
CA CYS A 12 -0.69 -1.41 -16.48
C CYS A 12 -0.54 -2.14 -17.82
N ARG A 13 -1.04 -1.55 -18.90
CA ARG A 13 -0.87 -2.11 -20.26
C ARG A 13 0.22 -1.34 -20.98
N PRO A 14 1.17 -2.04 -21.64
CA PRO A 14 2.05 -1.40 -22.62
C PRO A 14 1.24 -0.99 -23.86
N PRO A 15 1.62 0.07 -24.58
CA PRO A 15 0.97 0.43 -25.83
C PRO A 15 1.28 -0.61 -26.91
N LEU A 16 0.23 -1.25 -27.44
CA LEU A 16 0.33 -2.15 -28.59
C LEU A 16 0.22 -1.34 -29.88
N PRO A 17 0.99 -1.66 -30.92
CA PRO A 17 0.91 -0.99 -32.21
C PRO A 17 -0.36 -1.39 -32.96
N LEU A 18 -0.98 -0.39 -33.58
CA LEU A 18 -2.06 -0.54 -34.55
C LEU A 18 -1.56 -1.26 -35.80
N ALA A 19 -2.06 -2.44 -36.10
CA ALA A 19 -2.27 -2.89 -37.45
C ALA A 19 -3.17 -4.13 -37.49
N VAL A 20 -4.06 -4.09 -38.43
CA VAL A 20 -4.85 -5.13 -39.13
C VAL A 20 -6.32 -5.16 -38.77
N LEU A 21 -7.06 -4.40 -39.58
CA LEU A 21 -8.46 -4.64 -39.98
C LEU A 21 -8.51 -5.89 -40.88
N SER A 22 -9.49 -6.78 -40.65
CA SER A 22 -10.57 -7.09 -41.59
C SER A 22 -11.09 -8.53 -41.43
N LEU A 23 -12.40 -8.60 -41.51
CA LEU A 23 -13.26 -9.64 -42.10
C LEU A 23 -13.45 -10.95 -41.36
N ALA A 24 -14.63 -11.11 -40.74
CA ALA A 24 -15.58 -12.16 -41.05
C ALA A 24 -16.87 -12.04 -40.26
N LEU A 25 -17.92 -11.75 -40.95
CA LEU A 25 -19.33 -11.95 -40.53
C LEU A 25 -19.71 -13.45 -40.57
N LEU A 26 -20.72 -13.77 -39.79
CA LEU A 26 -21.54 -14.99 -39.74
C LEU A 26 -20.89 -16.18 -38.98
N HIS A 27 -21.46 -16.46 -37.80
CA HIS A 27 -22.13 -17.75 -37.56
C HIS A 27 -23.09 -17.67 -36.34
N ALA A 28 -24.22 -18.19 -36.57
CA ALA A 28 -25.44 -18.33 -35.80
C ALA A 28 -25.29 -18.79 -34.34
N LEU A 29 -26.20 -18.26 -33.53
CA LEU A 29 -26.94 -18.86 -32.43
C LEU A 29 -26.48 -20.25 -31.97
N GLY A 30 -25.71 -20.27 -30.92
CA GLY A 30 -25.62 -21.33 -29.96
C GLY A 30 -25.88 -20.72 -28.59
N ALA A 31 -27.06 -20.96 -28.02
CA ALA A 31 -27.31 -20.69 -26.61
C ALA A 31 -26.46 -21.65 -25.79
N ALA A 32 -25.20 -21.28 -25.54
CA ALA A 32 -24.40 -21.91 -24.51
C ALA A 32 -24.93 -21.41 -23.16
N ALA A 33 -25.55 -22.30 -22.40
CA ALA A 33 -25.81 -22.11 -21.00
C ALA A 33 -24.47 -21.71 -20.38
N GLN A 34 -24.36 -20.47 -19.96
CA GLN A 34 -23.22 -19.98 -19.19
C GLN A 34 -23.26 -20.75 -17.88
N GLY A 35 -22.37 -21.72 -17.73
CA GLY A 35 -22.09 -22.31 -16.44
C GLY A 35 -21.79 -21.16 -15.48
N VAL A 36 -22.56 -21.07 -14.42
CA VAL A 36 -22.28 -20.17 -13.30
C VAL A 36 -20.91 -20.63 -12.78
N ASP A 37 -19.87 -19.85 -13.06
CA ASP A 37 -18.57 -20.04 -12.43
C ASP A 37 -18.79 -19.92 -10.92
N ASP A 38 -18.77 -21.04 -10.24
CA ASP A 38 -18.82 -21.18 -8.78
C ASP A 38 -17.50 -20.70 -8.14
N ALA A 39 -16.88 -19.66 -8.68
CA ALA A 39 -15.77 -19.00 -8.04
C ALA A 39 -16.27 -18.36 -6.74
N PRO A 40 -15.67 -18.68 -5.59
CA PRO A 40 -16.10 -18.13 -4.32
C PRO A 40 -16.12 -16.60 -4.38
N LEU A 41 -17.27 -16.01 -4.03
CA LEU A 41 -17.43 -14.56 -3.97
C LEU A 41 -16.48 -14.00 -2.91
N THR A 42 -15.39 -13.39 -3.35
CA THR A 42 -14.47 -12.69 -2.47
C THR A 42 -14.94 -11.27 -2.24
N LEU A 43 -15.17 -10.91 -0.98
CA LEU A 43 -15.50 -9.54 -0.60
C LEU A 43 -14.32 -8.62 -0.95
N LYS A 44 -14.58 -7.57 -1.72
CA LYS A 44 -13.59 -6.53 -1.97
C LYS A 44 -13.44 -5.68 -0.72
N ARG A 45 -12.20 -5.52 -0.25
CA ARG A 45 -11.88 -4.53 0.78
C ARG A 45 -12.12 -3.13 0.21
N THR A 46 -12.81 -2.30 0.96
CA THR A 46 -13.09 -0.90 0.61
C THR A 46 -12.83 -0.03 1.83
N PRO A 47 -12.31 1.21 1.66
CA PRO A 47 -12.11 2.13 2.76
C PRO A 47 -13.38 2.45 3.55
N GLN A 48 -14.55 2.29 2.93
CA GLN A 48 -15.86 2.52 3.57
C GLN A 48 -16.23 1.45 4.60
N LEU A 49 -15.58 0.28 4.56
CA LEU A 49 -15.79 -0.81 5.52
C LEU A 49 -14.73 -0.81 6.64
N GLU A 50 -13.75 0.10 6.57
CA GLU A 50 -12.72 0.21 7.58
C GLU A 50 -13.19 1.13 8.72
N GLU A 51 -13.04 0.63 9.93
CA GLU A 51 -13.29 1.42 11.13
C GLU A 51 -12.10 2.36 11.35
N THR A 52 -12.34 3.66 11.36
CA THR A 52 -11.32 4.66 11.68
C THR A 52 -11.64 5.30 13.01
N VAL A 53 -10.73 5.18 13.98
CA VAL A 53 -10.88 5.78 15.31
C VAL A 53 -10.17 7.13 15.35
N PRO A 54 -10.86 8.24 15.66
CA PRO A 54 -10.22 9.55 15.83
C PRO A 54 -9.14 9.51 16.91
N LYS A 55 -8.01 10.20 16.66
CA LYS A 55 -6.84 10.24 17.58
C LYS A 55 -7.21 10.43 19.07
N PRO A 56 -8.07 11.41 19.46
CA PRO A 56 -8.37 11.64 20.87
C PRO A 56 -9.12 10.49 21.55
N LEU A 57 -9.74 9.59 20.76
CA LEU A 57 -10.48 8.45 21.32
C LEU A 57 -9.64 7.15 21.37
N ARG A 58 -8.44 7.13 20.81
CA ARG A 58 -7.59 5.91 20.76
C ARG A 58 -7.14 5.48 22.16
N GLY A 59 -6.74 6.41 23.00
CA GLY A 59 -6.31 6.16 24.38
C GLY A 59 -7.40 5.55 25.28
N SER A 60 -8.69 5.80 24.98
CA SER A 60 -9.82 5.26 25.73
C SER A 60 -10.33 3.91 25.25
N GLN A 61 -9.76 3.37 24.17
CA GLN A 61 -10.17 2.08 23.61
C GLN A 61 -9.62 0.92 24.43
N SER A 62 -10.47 -0.05 24.70
CA SER A 62 -10.07 -1.30 25.34
C SER A 62 -9.22 -2.16 24.41
N SER A 63 -8.19 -2.79 24.97
CA SER A 63 -7.40 -3.81 24.28
C SER A 63 -8.03 -5.19 24.45
N PHE A 64 -8.22 -5.92 23.38
CA PHE A 64 -8.69 -7.30 23.39
C PHE A 64 -7.56 -8.19 22.91
N ILE A 65 -7.23 -9.21 23.70
CA ILE A 65 -6.18 -10.17 23.40
C ILE A 65 -6.81 -11.56 23.33
N THR A 66 -6.51 -12.29 22.27
CA THR A 66 -6.99 -13.66 22.06
C THR A 66 -5.86 -14.54 21.50
N GLY A 67 -5.96 -15.84 21.68
CA GLY A 67 -5.01 -16.82 21.14
C GLY A 67 -5.26 -18.20 21.74
N ASP A 68 -4.49 -19.19 21.27
CA ASP A 68 -4.67 -20.58 21.68
C ASP A 68 -4.22 -20.82 23.13
N ASN A 69 -3.13 -20.16 23.53
CA ASN A 69 -2.60 -20.26 24.88
C ASN A 69 -2.22 -18.87 25.38
N ILE A 70 -2.79 -18.47 26.51
CA ILE A 70 -2.55 -17.16 27.15
C ILE A 70 -1.95 -17.41 28.51
N THR A 71 -0.78 -16.84 28.75
CA THR A 71 -0.05 -16.90 30.03
C THR A 71 0.38 -15.51 30.40
N GLY A 72 0.55 -15.23 31.68
CA GLY A 72 1.03 -13.93 32.14
C GLY A 72 0.61 -13.62 33.55
N ARG A 73 0.91 -12.38 33.94
CA ARG A 73 0.51 -11.81 35.23
C ARG A 73 -0.48 -10.69 34.96
N PRO A 74 -1.67 -10.73 35.57
CA PRO A 74 -2.64 -9.63 35.42
C PRO A 74 -1.99 -8.27 35.69
N ASP A 75 -2.32 -7.28 34.89
CA ASP A 75 -1.87 -5.90 34.99
C ASP A 75 -0.35 -5.65 34.76
N LEU A 76 0.40 -6.66 34.38
CA LEU A 76 1.83 -6.54 34.09
C LEU A 76 2.17 -7.00 32.66
N GLU A 77 2.11 -8.28 32.43
CA GLU A 77 2.56 -8.89 31.18
C GLU A 77 1.60 -9.98 30.73
N THR A 78 1.29 -10.00 29.45
CA THR A 78 0.49 -11.06 28.84
C THR A 78 1.28 -11.64 27.65
N VAL A 79 1.50 -12.93 27.66
CA VAL A 79 2.13 -13.69 26.59
C VAL A 79 1.10 -14.62 25.94
N VAL A 80 0.93 -14.47 24.65
CA VAL A 80 -0.01 -15.26 23.85
C VAL A 80 0.76 -16.05 22.80
N THR A 81 0.46 -17.32 22.67
CA THR A 81 1.07 -18.20 21.68
C THR A 81 0.00 -18.97 20.92
N GLY A 82 0.21 -19.14 19.62
CA GLY A 82 -0.73 -19.76 18.69
C GLY A 82 -1.89 -18.84 18.35
N ASN A 83 -2.01 -18.45 17.07
CA ASN A 83 -3.05 -17.58 16.56
C ASN A 83 -3.26 -16.31 17.42
N ALA A 84 -2.15 -15.76 17.93
CA ALA A 84 -2.17 -14.61 18.81
C ALA A 84 -2.74 -13.39 18.09
N GLN A 85 -3.71 -12.72 18.71
CA GLN A 85 -4.30 -11.49 18.19
C GLN A 85 -4.44 -10.45 19.28
N LEU A 86 -3.98 -9.23 19.00
CA LEU A 86 -4.25 -8.02 19.78
C LEU A 86 -5.10 -7.09 18.94
N ARG A 87 -6.23 -6.64 19.48
CA ARG A 87 -7.08 -5.63 18.85
C ARG A 87 -7.28 -4.45 19.77
N ARG A 88 -7.05 -3.24 19.25
CA ARG A 88 -7.37 -1.97 19.90
C ARG A 88 -7.85 -0.96 18.88
N GLY A 89 -9.12 -0.57 18.94
CA GLY A 89 -9.73 0.33 17.96
C GLY A 89 -9.60 -0.18 16.53
N ASP A 90 -8.97 0.63 15.69
CA ASP A 90 -8.72 0.36 14.26
C ASP A 90 -7.41 -0.43 14.00
N THR A 91 -6.71 -0.81 15.05
CA THR A 91 -5.47 -1.57 14.96
C THR A 91 -5.69 -3.03 15.36
N VAL A 92 -5.29 -3.95 14.49
CA VAL A 92 -5.28 -5.39 14.73
C VAL A 92 -3.91 -5.95 14.43
N VAL A 93 -3.29 -6.61 15.41
CA VAL A 93 -2.01 -7.30 15.28
C VAL A 93 -2.26 -8.79 15.41
N ASN A 94 -1.88 -9.59 14.41
CA ASN A 94 -1.89 -11.04 14.46
C ASN A 94 -0.44 -11.54 14.39
N ALA A 95 -0.12 -12.61 15.12
CA ALA A 95 1.22 -13.20 15.15
C ALA A 95 1.17 -14.66 15.62
N ASP A 96 2.29 -15.37 15.48
CA ASP A 96 2.43 -16.69 16.09
C ASP A 96 2.65 -16.57 17.61
N ARG A 97 3.38 -15.53 18.03
CA ARG A 97 3.63 -15.19 19.43
C ARG A 97 3.52 -13.68 19.61
N LEU A 98 2.81 -13.28 20.67
CA LEU A 98 2.62 -11.89 21.05
C LEU A 98 2.86 -11.73 22.55
N GLU A 99 3.70 -10.76 22.91
CA GLU A 99 3.97 -10.35 24.27
C GLU A 99 3.46 -8.91 24.42
N TYR A 100 2.62 -8.68 25.41
CA TYR A 100 2.09 -7.35 25.70
C TYR A 100 2.44 -6.95 27.11
N ASP A 101 3.27 -5.91 27.22
CA ASP A 101 3.65 -5.26 28.46
C ASP A 101 2.67 -4.11 28.73
N GLN A 102 1.84 -4.26 29.74
CA GLN A 102 0.77 -3.33 30.05
C GLN A 102 1.29 -1.99 30.62
N PRO A 103 2.27 -1.96 31.55
CA PRO A 103 2.82 -0.73 32.08
C PRO A 103 3.46 0.19 31.03
N THR A 104 4.10 -0.37 30.02
CA THR A 104 4.75 0.37 28.94
C THR A 104 3.90 0.49 27.68
N ASP A 105 2.72 -0.14 27.66
CA ASP A 105 1.83 -0.27 26.51
C ASP A 105 2.54 -0.83 25.24
N THR A 106 3.53 -1.70 25.44
CA THR A 106 4.37 -2.21 24.37
C THR A 106 3.97 -3.63 23.99
N ALA A 107 3.64 -3.81 22.71
CA ALA A 107 3.41 -5.11 22.10
C ALA A 107 4.65 -5.55 21.30
N ARG A 108 5.14 -6.77 21.56
CA ARG A 108 6.16 -7.46 20.77
C ARG A 108 5.51 -8.65 20.09
N ALA A 109 5.60 -8.70 18.78
CA ALA A 109 5.03 -9.78 18.00
C ALA A 109 6.10 -10.43 17.13
N THR A 110 6.10 -11.77 17.09
CA THR A 110 7.07 -12.54 16.32
C THR A 110 6.40 -13.69 15.57
N GLY A 111 7.03 -14.11 14.48
CA GLY A 111 6.53 -15.16 13.58
C GLY A 111 5.84 -14.56 12.35
N HIS A 112 4.64 -15.02 12.01
CA HIS A 112 3.86 -14.49 10.89
C HIS A 112 3.08 -13.25 11.31
N VAL A 113 3.81 -12.17 11.58
CA VAL A 113 3.20 -10.92 12.08
C VAL A 113 2.46 -10.22 10.96
N ARG A 114 1.20 -9.87 11.23
CA ARG A 114 0.36 -9.08 10.36
C ARG A 114 -0.35 -7.98 11.14
N VAL A 115 -0.09 -6.74 10.76
CA VAL A 115 -0.76 -5.56 11.32
C VAL A 115 -1.74 -5.02 10.30
N ASN A 116 -2.98 -4.78 10.74
CA ASN A 116 -3.95 -4.01 9.99
C ASN A 116 -4.25 -2.73 10.79
N GLN A 117 -4.04 -1.58 10.17
CA GLN A 117 -4.32 -0.28 10.74
C GLN A 117 -5.04 0.59 9.71
N ALA A 118 -6.28 0.96 10.00
CA ALA A 118 -7.10 1.80 9.12
C ALA A 118 -7.04 1.35 7.64
N GLY A 119 -7.09 0.03 7.39
CA GLY A 119 -7.03 -0.57 6.07
C GLY A 119 -5.62 -0.75 5.48
N ASN A 120 -4.60 -0.18 6.08
CA ASN A 120 -3.22 -0.45 5.71
C ASN A 120 -2.77 -1.77 6.34
N VAL A 121 -2.13 -2.61 5.53
CA VAL A 121 -1.67 -3.94 5.95
C VAL A 121 -0.15 -3.98 5.89
N TYR A 122 0.46 -4.46 6.98
CA TYR A 122 1.90 -4.67 7.09
C TYR A 122 2.13 -6.13 7.50
N GLU A 123 3.03 -6.82 6.84
CA GLU A 123 3.36 -8.23 7.09
C GLU A 123 4.88 -8.40 7.22
N GLY A 124 5.32 -9.18 8.20
CA GLY A 124 6.75 -9.43 8.42
C GLY A 124 7.00 -10.34 9.62
N PRO A 125 8.27 -10.59 9.98
CA PRO A 125 8.60 -11.56 11.03
C PRO A 125 8.65 -10.99 12.44
N ASP A 126 8.88 -9.68 12.62
CA ASP A 126 9.26 -9.12 13.90
C ASP A 126 8.81 -7.65 14.04
N LEU A 127 7.94 -7.40 15.02
CA LEU A 127 7.32 -6.12 15.34
C LEU A 127 7.52 -5.78 16.82
N GLU A 128 7.87 -4.54 17.10
CA GLU A 128 7.72 -3.93 18.42
C GLU A 128 6.96 -2.62 18.27
N LEU A 129 5.88 -2.45 19.02
CA LEU A 129 4.96 -1.33 18.86
C LEU A 129 4.33 -0.93 20.19
N LYS A 130 4.30 0.37 20.50
CA LYS A 130 3.41 0.92 21.51
C LYS A 130 1.99 1.05 20.94
N VAL A 131 1.04 0.37 21.54
CA VAL A 131 -0.27 0.17 20.91
C VAL A 131 -1.10 1.46 20.89
N GLU A 132 -0.97 2.32 21.91
CA GLU A 132 -1.70 3.58 21.99
C GLU A 132 -1.19 4.62 21.01
N THR A 133 0.12 4.86 21.03
CA THR A 133 0.75 5.91 20.21
C THR A 133 1.10 5.46 18.82
N PHE A 134 1.13 4.13 18.59
CA PHE A 134 1.61 3.51 17.35
C PHE A 134 3.10 3.81 17.07
N GLU A 135 3.89 4.03 18.12
CA GLU A 135 5.34 4.21 18.03
C GLU A 135 6.05 2.87 18.06
N GLY A 136 7.02 2.65 17.20
CA GLY A 136 7.78 1.40 17.21
C GLY A 136 8.43 1.10 15.89
N PHE A 137 8.73 -0.17 15.66
CA PHE A 137 9.36 -0.59 14.41
C PHE A 137 8.88 -1.96 13.95
N PHE A 138 9.00 -2.18 12.64
CA PHE A 138 8.71 -3.44 12.00
C PHE A 138 9.84 -3.81 11.04
N ASN A 139 10.40 -4.99 11.16
CA ASN A 139 11.52 -5.45 10.34
C ASN A 139 11.06 -6.33 9.17
N ASN A 140 11.75 -6.23 8.03
CA ASN A 140 11.53 -7.02 6.82
C ASN A 140 10.05 -7.05 6.39
N VAL A 141 9.49 -5.87 6.21
CA VAL A 141 8.05 -5.63 6.06
C VAL A 141 7.66 -5.65 4.60
N ARG A 142 6.59 -6.39 4.31
CA ARG A 142 5.76 -6.19 3.12
C ARG A 142 4.56 -5.35 3.50
N TYR A 143 4.27 -4.32 2.73
CA TYR A 143 3.17 -3.43 3.05
C TYR A 143 2.22 -3.21 1.87
N ARG A 144 0.97 -2.89 2.20
CA ARG A 144 -0.08 -2.54 1.24
C ARG A 144 -0.97 -1.45 1.81
N PHE A 145 -1.17 -0.39 1.03
CA PHE A 145 -2.07 0.71 1.35
C PHE A 145 -3.41 0.52 0.64
N LEU A 146 -4.51 0.47 1.40
CA LEU A 146 -5.83 0.25 0.82
C LEU A 146 -6.29 1.43 -0.04
N ALA A 147 -6.05 2.65 0.41
CA ALA A 147 -6.52 3.87 -0.26
C ALA A 147 -5.96 4.05 -1.67
N THR A 148 -4.69 3.72 -1.89
CA THR A 148 -3.99 3.91 -3.17
C THR A 148 -3.79 2.64 -3.95
N GLY A 149 -3.98 1.46 -3.32
CA GLY A 149 -3.57 0.17 -3.86
C GLY A 149 -2.05 0.01 -3.95
N GLY A 150 -1.30 0.98 -3.43
CA GLY A 150 0.15 0.95 -3.39
C GLY A 150 0.67 -0.15 -2.47
N HIS A 151 1.75 -0.79 -2.87
CA HIS A 151 2.39 -1.86 -2.10
C HIS A 151 3.88 -1.91 -2.37
N GLY A 152 4.60 -2.58 -1.50
CA GLY A 152 6.04 -2.74 -1.60
C GLY A 152 6.62 -3.52 -0.43
N ASP A 153 7.93 -3.54 -0.39
CA ASP A 153 8.71 -4.18 0.67
C ASP A 153 9.65 -3.12 1.27
N ALA A 154 9.95 -3.24 2.56
CA ALA A 154 10.93 -2.42 3.24
C ALA A 154 11.77 -3.28 4.18
N LYS A 155 13.06 -2.99 4.31
CA LYS A 155 13.91 -3.68 5.29
C LYS A 155 13.49 -3.38 6.72
N ARG A 156 13.05 -2.15 6.97
CA ARG A 156 12.54 -1.72 8.26
C ARG A 156 11.60 -0.53 8.07
N ILE A 157 10.53 -0.51 8.84
CA ILE A 157 9.66 0.66 9.00
C ILE A 157 9.74 1.08 10.46
N ASP A 158 10.11 2.33 10.71
CA ASP A 158 10.05 2.98 12.01
C ASP A 158 8.77 3.82 12.03
N PHE A 159 7.82 3.49 12.89
CA PHE A 159 6.60 4.27 13.14
C PHE A 159 6.91 5.34 14.18
N VAL A 160 6.78 6.59 13.80
CA VAL A 160 6.98 7.75 14.68
C VAL A 160 5.69 7.99 15.48
N ASP A 161 4.56 7.79 14.84
CA ASP A 161 3.22 7.80 15.42
C ASP A 161 2.22 7.16 14.42
N ALA A 162 0.93 7.25 14.72
CA ALA A 162 -0.14 6.68 13.88
C ALA A 162 -0.24 7.30 12.47
N SER A 163 0.35 8.47 12.22
CA SER A 163 0.30 9.20 10.95
C SER A 163 1.65 9.30 10.25
N ARG A 164 2.75 9.19 10.99
CA ARG A 164 4.10 9.37 10.45
C ARG A 164 4.92 8.10 10.54
N SER A 165 5.55 7.74 9.45
CA SER A 165 6.48 6.61 9.41
C SER A 165 7.71 6.87 8.54
N VAL A 166 8.78 6.11 8.79
CA VAL A 166 10.02 6.15 8.02
C VAL A 166 10.37 4.73 7.61
N ALA A 167 10.21 4.42 6.33
CA ALA A 167 10.61 3.14 5.76
C ALA A 167 12.05 3.24 5.21
N ARG A 168 12.88 2.25 5.52
CA ARG A 168 14.27 2.16 5.08
C ARG A 168 14.42 1.07 4.03
N GLN A 169 15.18 1.38 2.96
CA GLN A 169 15.36 0.48 1.82
C GLN A 169 14.01 -0.04 1.33
N ALA A 170 13.15 0.89 0.95
CA ALA A 170 11.78 0.61 0.56
C ALA A 170 11.60 0.58 -0.95
N THR A 171 10.67 -0.23 -1.40
CA THR A 171 10.17 -0.26 -2.77
C THR A 171 8.69 0.12 -2.77
N TYR A 172 8.19 0.75 -3.81
CA TYR A 172 6.78 1.12 -3.94
C TYR A 172 6.31 0.99 -5.38
N THR A 173 5.14 0.40 -5.55
CA THR A 173 4.45 0.34 -6.85
C THR A 173 2.93 0.26 -6.63
N THR A 174 2.16 0.64 -7.63
CA THR A 174 0.70 0.39 -7.70
C THR A 174 0.35 -0.67 -8.75
N CYS A 175 1.35 -1.22 -9.43
CA CYS A 175 1.15 -2.30 -10.38
C CYS A 175 0.70 -3.56 -9.64
N ARG A 176 -0.37 -4.20 -10.13
CA ARG A 176 -0.88 -5.43 -9.49
C ARG A 176 0.22 -6.49 -9.46
N ARG A 177 0.48 -7.02 -8.27
CA ARG A 177 1.39 -8.15 -8.10
C ARG A 177 0.74 -9.41 -8.68
N GLU A 178 1.47 -10.10 -9.51
CA GLU A 178 1.08 -11.40 -10.04
C GLU A 178 2.03 -12.46 -9.49
N ASP A 179 1.48 -13.61 -9.06
CA ASP A 179 2.24 -14.67 -8.40
C ASP A 179 2.85 -15.63 -9.44
N PHE A 180 3.79 -15.12 -10.24
CA PHE A 180 4.59 -15.98 -11.13
C PHE A 180 6.09 -15.67 -11.00
N PRO A 181 6.96 -16.66 -11.23
CA PRO A 181 8.40 -16.43 -11.21
C PRO A 181 8.81 -15.41 -12.26
N GLY A 182 9.57 -14.39 -11.86
CA GLY A 182 10.02 -13.32 -12.74
C GLY A 182 9.02 -12.19 -12.95
N TRP A 183 7.96 -12.09 -12.13
CA TRP A 183 7.09 -10.94 -12.16
C TRP A 183 7.87 -9.62 -12.04
N MET A 184 7.64 -8.73 -12.99
CA MET A 184 8.26 -7.41 -13.04
C MET A 184 7.16 -6.36 -13.19
N PRO A 185 7.05 -5.41 -12.26
CA PRO A 185 6.08 -4.33 -12.39
C PRO A 185 6.44 -3.42 -13.57
N ALA A 186 5.41 -2.85 -14.20
CA ALA A 186 5.63 -1.86 -15.28
C ALA A 186 6.42 -0.65 -14.75
N TRP A 187 6.24 -0.30 -13.48
CA TRP A 187 7.07 0.70 -12.79
C TRP A 187 7.25 0.35 -11.31
N MET A 188 8.38 0.73 -10.76
CA MET A 188 8.69 0.58 -9.32
C MET A 188 9.60 1.71 -8.88
N LEU A 189 9.28 2.30 -7.74
CA LEU A 189 10.13 3.25 -7.02
C LEU A 189 10.94 2.49 -5.98
N SER A 190 12.25 2.64 -5.98
CA SER A 190 13.16 2.15 -4.96
C SER A 190 13.80 3.34 -4.26
N THR A 191 13.94 3.28 -2.94
CA THR A 191 14.48 4.40 -2.16
C THR A 191 15.25 3.91 -0.94
N THR A 192 16.26 4.67 -0.54
CA THR A 192 16.99 4.38 0.71
C THR A 192 16.16 4.74 1.94
N GLN A 193 15.34 5.79 1.84
CA GLN A 193 14.47 6.23 2.91
C GLN A 193 13.19 6.82 2.32
N LEU A 194 12.04 6.34 2.79
CA LEU A 194 10.72 6.87 2.49
C LEU A 194 10.09 7.36 3.78
N SER A 195 9.91 8.66 3.91
CA SER A 195 9.17 9.28 5.02
C SER A 195 7.75 9.57 4.57
N THR A 196 6.77 9.19 5.37
CA THR A 196 5.35 9.43 5.07
C THR A 196 4.69 10.18 6.21
N ASP A 197 3.86 11.15 5.86
CA ASP A 197 2.96 11.86 6.77
C ASP A 197 1.57 11.87 6.15
N THR A 198 0.66 11.11 6.76
CA THR A 198 -0.71 10.95 6.25
C THR A 198 -1.60 12.15 6.58
N GLU A 199 -1.26 12.96 7.60
CA GLU A 199 -1.99 14.18 7.93
C GLU A 199 -1.65 15.31 6.95
N GLU A 200 -0.36 15.50 6.68
CA GLU A 200 0.09 16.45 5.68
C GLU A 200 -0.09 15.94 4.25
N ASN A 201 -0.47 14.67 4.11
CA ASN A 201 -0.62 14.00 2.83
C ASN A 201 0.63 14.10 1.96
N VAL A 202 1.78 13.80 2.55
CA VAL A 202 3.07 13.89 1.85
C VAL A 202 3.92 12.64 2.07
N GLY A 203 4.49 12.14 1.00
CA GLY A 203 5.58 11.17 1.00
C GLY A 203 6.85 11.84 0.50
N VAL A 204 7.98 11.61 1.15
CA VAL A 204 9.31 12.08 0.72
C VAL A 204 10.24 10.89 0.61
N ALA A 205 10.68 10.60 -0.61
CA ALA A 205 11.66 9.55 -0.89
C ALA A 205 13.04 10.16 -1.10
N LYS A 206 14.06 9.64 -0.39
CA LYS A 206 15.46 10.04 -0.55
C LYS A 206 16.23 9.00 -1.37
N ASN A 207 17.11 9.46 -2.24
CA ASN A 207 17.83 8.62 -3.20
C ASN A 207 16.86 7.72 -3.97
N ALA A 208 15.82 8.35 -4.49
CA ALA A 208 14.74 7.68 -5.19
C ALA A 208 15.19 7.26 -6.59
N GLN A 209 15.02 6.00 -6.94
CA GLN A 209 15.30 5.45 -8.25
C GLN A 209 14.00 4.88 -8.83
N LEU A 210 13.62 5.31 -10.00
CA LEU A 210 12.45 4.83 -10.69
C LEU A 210 12.86 3.80 -11.74
N SER A 211 12.22 2.65 -11.71
CA SER A 211 12.44 1.57 -12.67
C SER A 211 11.20 1.39 -13.52
N PHE A 212 11.37 1.32 -14.82
CA PHE A 212 10.33 1.00 -15.80
C PHE A 212 10.71 -0.27 -16.55
N MET A 213 9.91 -1.31 -16.45
CA MET A 213 10.14 -2.61 -17.10
C MET A 213 11.60 -3.10 -16.95
N GLY A 214 12.18 -2.92 -15.76
CA GLY A 214 13.55 -3.31 -15.43
C GLY A 214 14.65 -2.30 -15.80
N LEU A 215 14.34 -1.24 -16.55
CA LEU A 215 15.27 -0.14 -16.80
C LEU A 215 15.17 0.88 -15.68
N SER A 216 16.27 1.15 -15.00
CA SER A 216 16.32 2.08 -13.87
C SER A 216 16.86 3.43 -14.28
N THR A 217 16.21 4.51 -13.81
CA THR A 217 16.74 5.87 -13.95
C THR A 217 17.93 6.09 -13.00
N PRO A 218 18.76 7.11 -13.23
CA PRO A 218 19.67 7.60 -12.20
C PRO A 218 18.91 7.96 -10.92
N PRO A 219 19.51 7.80 -9.74
CA PRO A 219 18.84 8.12 -8.48
C PRO A 219 18.64 9.64 -8.34
N PHE A 220 17.44 10.03 -7.95
CA PHE A 220 17.09 11.41 -7.59
C PHE A 220 17.39 11.64 -6.11
N PRO A 221 18.01 12.75 -5.73
CA PRO A 221 18.37 13.01 -4.32
C PRO A 221 17.18 13.02 -3.38
N SER A 222 16.07 13.63 -3.82
CA SER A 222 14.81 13.67 -3.07
C SER A 222 13.63 13.89 -4.01
N VAL A 223 12.55 13.14 -3.77
CA VAL A 223 11.27 13.27 -4.50
C VAL A 223 10.15 13.31 -3.48
N SER A 224 9.26 14.28 -3.59
CA SER A 224 8.04 14.36 -2.78
C SER A 224 6.80 14.08 -3.62
N PHE A 225 5.82 13.39 -3.04
CA PHE A 225 4.58 13.02 -3.72
C PHE A 225 3.41 12.96 -2.72
N PRO A 226 2.16 13.16 -3.19
CA PRO A 226 0.98 13.00 -2.35
C PRO A 226 0.70 11.51 -2.08
N LEU A 227 0.25 11.20 -0.87
CA LEU A 227 -0.09 9.83 -0.45
C LEU A 227 -1.51 9.41 -0.87
N ASN A 228 -2.37 10.38 -1.19
CA ASN A 228 -3.73 10.15 -1.66
C ASN A 228 -3.97 10.86 -3.00
N ASN A 229 -5.16 10.70 -3.57
CA ASN A 229 -5.54 11.30 -4.86
C ASN A 229 -5.89 12.79 -4.78
N THR A 230 -5.55 13.51 -3.72
CA THR A 230 -5.74 14.97 -3.68
C THR A 230 -4.78 15.64 -4.65
N ARG A 231 -5.27 16.67 -5.32
CA ARG A 231 -4.46 17.45 -6.25
C ARG A 231 -3.36 18.19 -5.50
N LYS A 232 -2.12 17.91 -5.84
CA LYS A 232 -0.94 18.60 -5.30
C LYS A 232 0.02 18.92 -6.44
N SER A 233 0.59 20.11 -6.44
CA SER A 233 1.61 20.50 -7.42
C SER A 233 2.83 19.60 -7.30
N GLY A 234 3.39 19.16 -8.42
CA GLY A 234 4.55 18.29 -8.44
C GLY A 234 4.92 17.83 -9.85
N PHE A 235 6.06 17.18 -9.95
CA PHE A 235 6.46 16.52 -11.19
C PHE A 235 5.60 15.29 -11.46
N LEU A 236 5.07 15.22 -12.68
CA LEU A 236 4.40 14.01 -13.16
C LEU A 236 5.43 12.99 -13.67
N PRO A 237 5.07 11.72 -13.83
CA PRO A 237 5.97 10.74 -14.43
C PRO A 237 6.48 11.21 -15.79
N PRO A 238 7.79 11.08 -16.06
CA PRO A 238 8.34 11.44 -17.36
C PRO A 238 7.79 10.53 -18.45
N THR A 239 7.53 11.09 -19.63
CA THR A 239 7.23 10.32 -20.83
C THR A 239 8.46 10.20 -21.69
N LEU A 240 8.71 8.99 -22.20
CA LEU A 240 9.80 8.69 -23.12
C LEU A 240 9.20 8.48 -24.50
N GLY A 241 9.63 9.28 -25.44
CA GLY A 241 9.34 9.13 -26.87
C GLY A 241 10.59 8.68 -27.64
N ILE A 242 10.42 7.87 -28.67
CA ILE A 242 11.47 7.57 -29.64
C ILE A 242 10.94 8.04 -30.98
N ASP A 243 11.58 9.04 -31.56
CA ASP A 243 11.29 9.55 -32.89
C ASP A 243 12.46 9.20 -33.83
N ASN A 244 12.14 8.70 -35.00
CA ASN A 244 13.15 8.33 -36.00
C ASN A 244 13.92 9.54 -36.55
N THR A 245 13.41 10.74 -36.36
CA THR A 245 14.01 11.99 -36.85
C THR A 245 14.81 12.70 -35.74
N ASN A 246 14.29 12.73 -34.52
CA ASN A 246 14.85 13.50 -33.41
C ASN A 246 15.53 12.61 -32.33
N GLY A 247 15.46 11.29 -32.48
CA GLY A 247 16.04 10.36 -31.51
C GLY A 247 15.19 10.13 -30.27
N ILE A 248 15.81 10.14 -29.10
CA ILE A 248 15.11 9.92 -27.82
C ILE A 248 14.64 11.25 -27.27
N GLU A 249 13.34 11.38 -27.06
CA GLU A 249 12.69 12.52 -26.42
C GLU A 249 12.28 12.14 -24.99
N ILE A 250 12.65 12.99 -24.04
CA ILE A 250 12.22 12.87 -22.63
C ILE A 250 11.43 14.13 -22.28
N THR A 251 10.13 13.95 -22.05
CA THR A 251 9.27 15.03 -21.59
C THR A 251 8.97 14.85 -20.11
N GLN A 252 9.37 15.82 -19.28
CA GLN A 252 9.11 15.87 -17.85
C GLN A 252 8.04 16.91 -17.54
N PRO A 253 6.74 16.53 -17.44
CA PRO A 253 5.69 17.49 -17.15
C PRO A 253 5.69 17.85 -15.65
N TYR A 254 5.33 19.10 -15.37
CA TYR A 254 5.09 19.60 -14.03
C TYR A 254 3.63 20.01 -13.90
N TYR A 255 2.92 19.40 -12.95
CA TYR A 255 1.55 19.76 -12.63
C TYR A 255 1.52 20.87 -11.60
N TRP A 256 0.83 21.94 -11.88
CA TRP A 256 0.65 23.08 -10.99
C TRP A 256 -0.82 23.19 -10.57
N ASN A 257 -1.10 22.89 -9.31
CA ASN A 257 -2.42 23.10 -8.71
C ASN A 257 -2.52 24.54 -8.22
N ILE A 258 -3.10 25.42 -9.05
CA ILE A 258 -3.19 26.87 -8.79
C ILE A 258 -4.31 27.19 -7.82
N ALA A 259 -5.48 26.55 -8.00
CA ALA A 259 -6.68 26.74 -7.19
C ALA A 259 -7.57 25.48 -7.29
N PRO A 260 -8.59 25.31 -6.42
CA PRO A 260 -9.49 24.15 -6.49
C PRO A 260 -10.16 23.91 -7.85
N ASN A 261 -10.31 24.97 -8.65
CA ASN A 261 -10.94 24.95 -9.97
C ASN A 261 -9.98 25.31 -11.13
N ARG A 262 -8.67 25.43 -10.88
CA ARG A 262 -7.67 25.81 -11.88
C ARG A 262 -6.37 25.06 -11.66
N ASP A 263 -5.88 24.44 -12.70
CA ASP A 263 -4.59 23.77 -12.76
C ASP A 263 -3.91 24.03 -14.12
N ALA A 264 -2.64 23.71 -14.19
CA ALA A 264 -1.81 23.77 -15.39
C ALA A 264 -0.80 22.61 -15.37
N THR A 265 -0.45 22.17 -16.57
CA THR A 265 0.60 21.17 -16.78
C THR A 265 1.58 21.67 -17.82
#